data_8f98415e96eff301fe6eea704c66dba7
#
_entry.id   8f98415e96eff301fe6eea704c66dba7
#
_cell.length_a   1.000
_cell.length_b   1.000
_cell.length_c   1.000
_cell.angle_alpha   90.00
_cell.angle_beta   90.00
_cell.angle_gamma   90.00
#
_symmetry.space_group_name_H-M   'P 1'
#
loop_
_entity.id
_entity.type
_entity.pdbx_description
1 polymer ?
#
loop_
_entity_poly.entity_id
_entity_poly.type
_entity_poly.pdbx_seq_one_letter_code
_entity_poly.pdbx_strand_id
1 'polypeptide(L)'
;MKLSELLNVLKTAETVEEMDARREEIAALIPAVRTMFGYDQKNSAHQYDLWMHSLHVVCNLPRRMENDMVYLAALLHDIGKPEAQCRGKRECDPDMHYYGHPEKSMEIVRDIVVPELDRQGYVIPCFDVQELLYLSLIHI
;
A
#
# COMPACT_ATOMS: atom_id res chain seq x y z
N MET A 1 -3.16 13.34 -10.85
CA MET A 1 -3.60 13.40 -9.43
C MET A 1 -2.48 13.97 -8.57
N LYS A 2 -2.81 14.86 -7.67
CA LYS A 2 -1.87 15.39 -6.68
C LYS A 2 -1.90 14.52 -5.43
N LEU A 3 -0.82 14.54 -4.65
CA LEU A 3 -0.77 13.77 -3.41
C LEU A 3 -1.90 14.15 -2.44
N SER A 4 -2.18 15.45 -2.30
CA SER A 4 -3.29 15.91 -1.46
C SER A 4 -4.64 15.38 -1.93
N GLU A 5 -4.80 15.23 -3.23
CA GLU A 5 -6.02 14.68 -3.82
C GLU A 5 -6.12 13.18 -3.51
N LEU A 6 -5.02 12.45 -3.61
CA LEU A 6 -5.00 11.04 -3.23
C LEU A 6 -5.39 10.85 -1.77
N LEU A 7 -4.78 11.62 -0.88
CA LEU A 7 -5.09 11.52 0.56
C LEU A 7 -6.57 11.81 0.81
N ASN A 8 -7.12 12.80 0.10
CA ASN A 8 -8.55 13.11 0.23
C ASN A 8 -9.43 11.97 -0.26
N VAL A 9 -9.09 11.35 -1.39
CA VAL A 9 -9.84 10.21 -1.92
C VAL A 9 -9.82 9.05 -0.93
N LEU A 10 -8.65 8.71 -0.39
CA LEU A 10 -8.53 7.61 0.55
C LEU A 10 -9.32 7.86 1.84
N LYS A 11 -9.38 9.12 2.26
CA LYS A 11 -10.05 9.51 3.50
C LYS A 11 -11.57 9.60 3.34
N THR A 12 -12.07 10.02 2.18
CA THR A 12 -13.49 10.36 2.00
C THR A 12 -14.27 9.39 1.13
N ALA A 13 -13.63 8.51 0.37
CA ALA A 13 -14.34 7.56 -0.47
C ALA A 13 -15.24 6.66 0.39
N GLU A 14 -16.48 6.50 -0.02
CA GLU A 14 -17.44 5.68 0.70
C GLU A 14 -17.35 4.21 0.33
N THR A 15 -16.84 3.90 -0.85
CA THR A 15 -16.73 2.53 -1.34
C THR A 15 -15.35 2.27 -1.95
N VAL A 16 -14.95 0.99 -1.99
CA VAL A 16 -13.71 0.61 -2.65
C VAL A 16 -13.78 0.87 -4.16
N GLU A 17 -14.97 0.79 -4.73
CA GLU A 17 -15.16 1.02 -6.16
C GLU A 17 -14.83 2.47 -6.55
N GLU A 18 -15.13 3.42 -5.68
CA GLU A 18 -14.76 4.83 -5.92
C GLU A 18 -13.25 5.00 -5.98
N MET A 19 -12.53 4.33 -5.08
CA MET A 19 -11.06 4.38 -5.09
C MET A 19 -10.50 3.64 -6.30
N ASP A 20 -11.04 2.46 -6.58
CA ASP A 20 -10.57 1.62 -7.69
C ASP A 20 -10.80 2.29 -9.06
N ALA A 21 -11.85 3.06 -9.20
CA ALA A 21 -12.13 3.80 -10.43
C ALA A 21 -11.00 4.77 -10.77
N ARG A 22 -10.18 5.14 -9.79
CA ARG A 22 -9.06 6.06 -9.97
C ARG A 22 -7.70 5.37 -9.92
N ARG A 23 -7.67 4.04 -10.08
CA ARG A 23 -6.42 3.27 -9.94
C ARG A 23 -5.31 3.75 -10.86
N GLU A 24 -5.63 4.10 -12.10
CA GLU A 24 -4.60 4.55 -13.05
C GLU A 24 -4.01 5.90 -12.65
N GLU A 25 -4.81 6.79 -12.10
CA GLU A 25 -4.30 8.06 -11.58
C GLU A 25 -3.42 7.84 -10.36
N ILE A 26 -3.81 6.91 -9.49
CA ILE A 26 -3.02 6.55 -8.31
C ILE A 26 -1.70 5.95 -8.74
N ALA A 27 -1.73 5.05 -9.72
CA ALA A 27 -0.52 4.41 -10.24
C ALA A 27 0.38 5.40 -10.99
N ALA A 28 -0.18 6.45 -11.59
CA ALA A 28 0.62 7.50 -12.19
C ALA A 28 1.39 8.29 -11.12
N LEU A 29 0.78 8.49 -9.96
CA LEU A 29 1.42 9.18 -8.84
C LEU A 29 2.40 8.26 -8.10
N ILE A 30 2.01 7.03 -7.85
CA ILE A 30 2.82 6.03 -7.12
C ILE A 30 2.93 4.77 -8.00
N PRO A 31 3.86 4.77 -8.97
CA PRO A 31 3.97 3.63 -9.90
C PRO A 31 4.18 2.28 -9.22
N ALA A 32 4.77 2.27 -8.02
CA ALA A 32 5.03 1.02 -7.29
C ALA A 32 3.76 0.22 -7.00
N VAL A 33 2.57 0.86 -6.95
CA VAL A 33 1.32 0.14 -6.67
C VAL A 33 0.91 -0.80 -7.81
N ARG A 34 1.49 -0.65 -9.01
CA ARG A 34 1.13 -1.51 -10.15
C ARG A 34 1.40 -2.97 -9.88
N THR A 35 2.38 -3.29 -9.05
CA THR A 35 2.67 -4.69 -8.68
C THR A 35 1.55 -5.33 -7.89
N MET A 36 0.66 -4.53 -7.32
CA MET A 36 -0.48 -5.02 -6.53
C MET A 36 -1.69 -5.37 -7.41
N PHE A 37 -1.77 -4.79 -8.61
CA PHE A 37 -2.89 -5.00 -9.51
C PHE A 37 -2.90 -6.45 -10.00
N GLY A 38 -4.00 -7.15 -9.76
CA GLY A 38 -4.13 -8.53 -10.19
C GLY A 38 -3.22 -9.52 -9.45
N TYR A 39 -2.49 -9.07 -8.42
CA TYR A 39 -1.61 -9.97 -7.69
C TYR A 39 -2.46 -10.92 -6.82
N ASP A 40 -2.41 -12.20 -7.16
CA ASP A 40 -3.10 -13.24 -6.42
C ASP A 40 -2.29 -13.61 -5.19
N GLN A 41 -2.85 -13.41 -4.01
CA GLN A 41 -2.19 -13.71 -2.75
C GLN A 41 -2.06 -15.21 -2.49
N LYS A 42 -2.74 -16.05 -3.28
CA LYS A 42 -2.67 -17.51 -3.21
C LYS A 42 -2.91 -18.08 -1.82
N ASN A 43 -3.76 -17.38 -1.08
CA ASN A 43 -4.17 -17.79 0.25
C ASN A 43 -5.69 -17.97 0.21
N SER A 44 -6.18 -19.13 0.60
CA SER A 44 -7.60 -19.45 0.54
C SER A 44 -8.47 -18.49 1.38
N ALA A 45 -7.88 -17.77 2.32
CA ALA A 45 -8.60 -16.78 3.12
C ALA A 45 -8.81 -15.45 2.38
N HIS A 46 -8.11 -15.21 1.27
CA HIS A 46 -8.20 -13.94 0.54
C HIS A 46 -9.08 -14.09 -0.70
N GLN A 47 -10.11 -13.25 -0.80
CA GLN A 47 -11.05 -13.23 -1.93
C GLN A 47 -10.64 -12.24 -3.02
N TYR A 48 -9.75 -11.31 -2.69
CA TYR A 48 -9.38 -10.18 -3.55
C TYR A 48 -7.92 -10.30 -3.96
N ASP A 49 -7.58 -9.66 -5.09
CA ASP A 49 -6.17 -9.43 -5.37
C ASP A 49 -5.59 -8.46 -4.31
N LEU A 50 -4.29 -8.28 -4.32
CA LEU A 50 -3.62 -7.47 -3.31
C LEU A 50 -4.10 -6.01 -3.34
N TRP A 51 -4.34 -5.46 -4.54
CA TRP A 51 -4.83 -4.09 -4.69
C TRP A 51 -6.20 -3.91 -4.02
N MET A 52 -7.16 -4.75 -4.37
CA MET A 52 -8.51 -4.65 -3.81
C MET A 52 -8.51 -4.92 -2.31
N HIS A 53 -7.68 -5.85 -1.85
CA HIS A 53 -7.53 -6.10 -0.41
C HIS A 53 -7.08 -4.83 0.31
N SER A 54 -6.07 -4.15 -0.23
CA SER A 54 -5.56 -2.93 0.39
C SER A 54 -6.59 -1.80 0.37
N LEU A 55 -7.39 -1.70 -0.70
CA LEU A 55 -8.49 -0.72 -0.73
C LEU A 55 -9.54 -1.02 0.35
N HIS A 56 -9.85 -2.29 0.58
CA HIS A 56 -10.77 -2.66 1.65
C HIS A 56 -10.22 -2.29 3.02
N VAL A 57 -8.92 -2.45 3.24
CA VAL A 57 -8.29 -2.05 4.51
C VAL A 57 -8.44 -0.54 4.70
N VAL A 58 -8.16 0.25 3.67
CA VAL A 58 -8.33 1.71 3.72
C VAL A 58 -9.78 2.07 4.05
N CYS A 59 -10.73 1.43 3.36
CA CYS A 59 -12.15 1.74 3.52
C CYS A 59 -12.67 1.40 4.91
N ASN A 60 -12.05 0.44 5.60
CA ASN A 60 -12.45 0.02 6.93
C ASN A 60 -11.85 0.88 8.04
N LEU A 61 -10.96 1.82 7.71
CA LEU A 61 -10.38 2.73 8.71
C LEU A 61 -11.44 3.76 9.17
N PRO A 62 -11.34 4.23 10.42
CA PRO A 62 -12.17 5.35 10.86
C PRO A 62 -11.96 6.58 9.97
N ARG A 63 -13.04 7.31 9.70
CA ARG A 63 -13.02 8.44 8.76
C ARG A 63 -12.30 9.68 9.29
N ARG A 64 -12.02 9.73 10.58
CA ARG A 64 -11.49 10.92 11.23
C ARG A 64 -10.16 10.64 11.93
N MET A 65 -9.23 10.02 11.20
CA MET A 65 -7.88 9.87 11.72
C MET A 65 -7.19 11.23 11.69
N GLU A 66 -6.44 11.54 12.75
CA GLU A 66 -5.75 12.82 12.84
C GLU A 66 -4.64 12.97 11.82
N ASN A 67 -3.94 11.86 11.53
CA ASN A 67 -2.82 11.89 10.58
C ASN A 67 -3.25 11.17 9.31
N ASP A 68 -3.31 11.92 8.19
CA ASP A 68 -3.69 11.36 6.89
C ASP A 68 -2.71 10.29 6.41
N MET A 69 -1.49 10.24 6.95
CA MET A 69 -0.52 9.19 6.60
C MET A 69 -1.01 7.81 6.97
N VAL A 70 -1.95 7.68 7.89
CA VAL A 70 -2.55 6.37 8.23
C VAL A 70 -3.25 5.77 7.01
N TYR A 71 -3.95 6.59 6.23
CA TYR A 71 -4.64 6.10 5.03
C TYR A 71 -3.65 5.67 3.96
N LEU A 72 -2.59 6.44 3.77
CA LEU A 72 -1.55 6.07 2.82
C LEU A 72 -0.81 4.80 3.27
N ALA A 73 -0.51 4.70 4.56
CA ALA A 73 0.12 3.51 5.12
C ALA A 73 -0.75 2.27 4.92
N ALA A 74 -2.06 2.40 5.10
CA ALA A 74 -2.99 1.28 4.88
C ALA A 74 -2.99 0.84 3.42
N LEU A 75 -2.94 1.79 2.49
CA LEU A 75 -2.85 1.47 1.06
C LEU A 75 -1.58 0.69 0.74
N LEU A 76 -0.47 1.04 1.37
CA LEU A 76 0.85 0.51 1.03
C LEU A 76 1.34 -0.60 1.97
N HIS A 77 0.55 -0.98 2.98
CA HIS A 77 1.03 -1.86 4.05
C HIS A 77 1.48 -3.25 3.56
N ASP A 78 0.91 -3.74 2.48
CA ASP A 78 1.22 -5.05 1.92
C ASP A 78 1.95 -4.96 0.57
N ILE A 79 2.44 -3.77 0.19
CA ILE A 79 3.08 -3.59 -1.12
C ILE A 79 4.32 -4.48 -1.29
N GLY A 80 4.90 -4.95 -0.20
CA GLY A 80 6.07 -5.82 -0.23
C GLY A 80 5.77 -7.30 -0.46
N LYS A 81 4.49 -7.70 -0.45
CA LYS A 81 4.15 -9.13 -0.62
C LYS A 81 4.66 -9.73 -1.91
N PRO A 82 4.54 -9.09 -3.08
CA PRO A 82 5.06 -9.67 -4.32
C PRO A 82 6.56 -9.96 -4.26
N GLU A 83 7.34 -9.11 -3.61
CA GLU A 83 8.79 -9.31 -3.49
C GLU A 83 9.16 -10.27 -2.37
N ALA A 84 8.37 -10.32 -1.30
CA ALA A 84 8.62 -11.22 -0.17
C ALA A 84 8.13 -12.64 -0.44
N GLN A 85 7.36 -12.83 -1.52
CA GLN A 85 6.83 -14.13 -1.88
C GLN A 85 7.97 -15.11 -2.14
N CYS A 86 7.84 -16.32 -1.61
CA CYS A 86 8.76 -17.41 -1.93
C CYS A 86 8.62 -17.77 -3.41
N ARG A 87 9.76 -17.95 -4.10
CA ARG A 87 9.76 -18.21 -5.54
C ARG A 87 10.43 -19.55 -5.83
N GLY A 88 9.65 -20.63 -5.74
CA GLY A 88 10.13 -21.95 -6.09
C GLY A 88 11.21 -22.50 -5.18
N LYS A 89 11.38 -21.92 -4.02
CA LYS A 89 12.33 -22.41 -3.03
C LYS A 89 11.67 -23.45 -2.15
N ARG A 90 12.47 -24.34 -1.59
CA ARG A 90 11.95 -25.43 -0.77
C ARG A 90 11.25 -24.97 0.48
N GLU A 91 11.64 -23.83 1.01
CA GLU A 91 11.01 -23.23 2.19
C GLU A 91 9.66 -22.60 1.88
N CYS A 92 9.28 -22.51 0.61
CA CYS A 92 7.95 -22.05 0.22
C CYS A 92 6.99 -23.20 0.36
N ASP A 93 5.93 -23.01 1.13
CA ASP A 93 4.88 -24.01 1.16
C ASP A 93 3.77 -23.65 0.16
N PRO A 94 2.80 -24.55 -0.04
CA PRO A 94 1.74 -24.33 -1.02
C PRO A 94 0.88 -23.09 -0.76
N ASP A 95 0.85 -22.61 0.48
CA ASP A 95 0.04 -21.45 0.86
C ASP A 95 0.75 -20.13 0.70
N MET A 96 1.96 -20.12 0.14
CA MET A 96 2.72 -18.90 -0.14
C MET A 96 2.94 -18.04 1.10
N HIS A 97 3.90 -18.39 1.91
CA HIS A 97 4.27 -17.59 3.07
C HIS A 97 5.00 -16.31 2.66
N TYR A 98 4.63 -15.21 3.29
CA TYR A 98 5.16 -13.88 2.99
C TYR A 98 6.08 -13.41 4.11
N TYR A 99 7.14 -14.19 4.36
CA TYR A 99 8.09 -13.86 5.43
C TYR A 99 8.77 -12.52 5.13
N GLY A 100 8.76 -11.64 6.12
CA GLY A 100 9.41 -10.34 6.00
C GLY A 100 8.65 -9.32 5.17
N HIS A 101 7.37 -9.54 4.84
CA HIS A 101 6.65 -8.58 4.01
C HIS A 101 6.43 -7.21 4.68
N PRO A 102 6.28 -7.08 6.02
CA PRO A 102 6.21 -5.75 6.61
C PRO A 102 7.51 -4.97 6.40
N GLU A 103 8.66 -5.61 6.58
CA GLU A 103 9.96 -4.98 6.37
C GLU A 103 10.17 -4.64 4.90
N LYS A 104 9.74 -5.53 4.00
CA LYS A 104 9.84 -5.30 2.56
C LYS A 104 8.94 -4.14 2.13
N SER A 105 7.74 -4.06 2.69
CA SER A 105 6.84 -2.95 2.43
C SER A 105 7.45 -1.62 2.89
N MET A 106 8.04 -1.60 4.08
CA MET A 106 8.73 -0.42 4.59
C MET A 106 9.88 -0.01 3.67
N GLU A 107 10.69 -0.97 3.19
CA GLU A 107 11.80 -0.69 2.29
C GLU A 107 11.29 -0.07 0.98
N ILE A 108 10.21 -0.59 0.42
CA ILE A 108 9.64 -0.06 -0.82
C ILE A 108 9.13 1.37 -0.61
N VAL A 109 8.45 1.62 0.50
CA VAL A 109 7.97 2.96 0.81
C VAL A 109 9.16 3.91 0.97
N ARG A 110 10.17 3.53 1.74
CA ARG A 110 11.34 4.37 2.03
C ARG A 110 12.19 4.62 0.79
N ASP A 111 12.45 3.59 0.00
CA ASP A 111 13.46 3.64 -1.06
C ASP A 111 12.88 3.92 -2.44
N ILE A 112 11.60 3.69 -2.65
CA ILE A 112 10.94 3.83 -3.95
C ILE A 112 9.81 4.85 -3.91
N VAL A 113 8.84 4.69 -3.02
CA VAL A 113 7.64 5.53 -3.01
C VAL A 113 7.96 6.97 -2.61
N VAL A 114 8.61 7.16 -1.47
CA VAL A 114 8.93 8.51 -0.97
C VAL A 114 9.87 9.23 -1.92
N PRO A 115 10.96 8.62 -2.41
CA PRO A 115 11.82 9.29 -3.40
C PRO A 115 11.09 9.64 -4.69
N GLU A 116 10.18 8.79 -5.17
CA GLU A 116 9.43 9.08 -6.38
C GLU A 116 8.50 10.27 -6.19
N LEU A 117 7.82 10.34 -5.05
CA LEU A 117 6.99 11.51 -4.73
C LEU A 117 7.83 12.78 -4.64
N ASP A 118 9.02 12.68 -4.06
CA ASP A 118 9.94 13.81 -3.96
C ASP A 118 10.35 14.29 -5.34
N ARG A 119 10.65 13.36 -6.27
CA ARG A 119 10.97 13.71 -7.66
C ARG A 119 9.83 14.44 -8.35
N GLN A 120 8.60 14.15 -7.98
CA GLN A 120 7.42 14.82 -8.53
C GLN A 120 7.12 16.16 -7.85
N GLY A 121 7.93 16.53 -6.85
CA GLY A 121 7.77 17.80 -6.14
C GLY A 121 6.95 17.72 -4.86
N TYR A 122 6.60 16.51 -4.41
CA TYR A 122 5.84 16.32 -3.16
C TYR A 122 6.78 16.04 -2.01
N VAL A 123 7.20 17.11 -1.33
CA VAL A 123 8.09 16.99 -0.17
C VAL A 123 7.26 16.56 1.03
N ILE A 124 7.48 15.33 1.51
CA ILE A 124 6.82 14.84 2.71
C ILE A 124 7.70 15.20 3.90
N PRO A 125 7.16 15.91 4.92
CA PRO A 125 7.93 16.26 6.10
C PRO A 125 8.54 15.01 6.75
N CYS A 126 9.73 15.16 7.31
CA CYS A 126 10.45 14.04 7.92
C CYS A 126 9.63 13.31 8.98
N PHE A 127 8.85 14.04 9.77
CA PHE A 127 7.96 13.45 10.76
C PHE A 127 6.94 12.52 10.11
N ASP A 128 6.34 12.97 9.00
CA ASP A 128 5.34 12.16 8.29
C ASP A 128 5.97 10.95 7.63
N VAL A 129 7.20 11.06 7.12
CA VAL A 129 7.93 9.92 6.56
C VAL A 129 8.15 8.88 7.65
N GLN A 130 8.60 9.29 8.82
CA GLN A 130 8.83 8.36 9.94
C GLN A 130 7.55 7.68 10.36
N GLU A 131 6.44 8.43 10.43
CA GLU A 131 5.13 7.87 10.77
C GLU A 131 4.69 6.84 9.73
N LEU A 132 4.85 7.18 8.44
CA LEU A 132 4.49 6.28 7.35
C LEU A 132 5.29 4.98 7.40
N LEU A 133 6.60 5.07 7.65
CA LEU A 133 7.46 3.89 7.73
C LEU A 133 7.10 3.03 8.94
N TYR A 134 6.85 3.65 10.07
CA TYR A 134 6.45 2.94 11.28
C TYR A 134 5.13 2.19 11.08
N LEU A 135 4.13 2.86 10.52
CA LEU A 135 2.82 2.26 10.27
C LEU A 135 2.91 1.13 9.24
N SER A 136 3.81 1.24 8.25
CA SER A 136 4.03 0.18 7.28
C SER A 136 4.62 -1.06 7.93
N LEU A 137 5.41 -0.87 8.99
CA LEU A 137 6.08 -1.97 9.68
C LEU A 137 5.16 -2.71 10.67
N ILE A 138 4.29 -1.99 11.35
CA ILE A 138 3.44 -2.59 12.39
C ILE A 138 2.22 -3.32 11.85
N HIS A 139 1.99 -3.25 10.58
CA HIS A 139 0.94 -4.04 9.91
C HIS A 139 -0.46 -3.73 10.46
N ILE A 140 -1.00 -2.62 10.04
CA ILE A 140 -2.32 -2.13 10.43
C ILE A 140 -3.43 -3.14 10.18
#